data_61e8577e6af72915efe299ef22876dc4
#
_entry.id   61e8577e6af72915efe299ef22876dc4
#
_cell.length_a   1.000
_cell.length_b   1.000
_cell.length_c   1.000
_cell.angle_alpha   90.00
_cell.angle_beta   90.00
_cell.angle_gamma   90.00
#
_symmetry.space_group_name_H-M   'P 1'
#
loop_
_entity.id
_entity.type
_entity.pdbx_description
1 polymer ?
#
loop_
_entity_poly.entity_id
_entity_poly.type
_entity_poly.pdbx_seq_one_letter_code
_entity_poly.pdbx_strand_id
1 'polypeptide(L)'
;MNKLRRTCALLLALSLTAAATACGGSSSSESEGRTKSQDDVSLDTADTAINAGDPDISGQTIYYLGIYDLNPTANQDRTVALTLFEDVYGAKIQTIKSTSETLFTDLANRINGGEPVDMFDYQWDSVPNGVEKGQYEYLDDYIDLSDPIWDGMSELIEKYKYKGHYYVVPYSVSDYIAITYSRNLIEEEGLTDPYELYQEGKWDWDAFMSSMKTFVANAEDGETRYGCAGWFGQAIVQSTGESIINYDGQKFSSNVMSGSIEKAELMQEELTRLNLFDSTWYGTYPNDGSVLYYGMAPWHLGQSNVMNPDGDLFLVPFPKMPGADKYYLCGNAAAKMLVKNSDKGDAVAAYIKCERLAATKEEYKQAAKEKALIETKTAAGKVTSYLTEEQYDFMQTWYTSEDIVPMFDFGYGMGARMANETYAYETRGVMNNFMDGLLQQFEGTPATWAELRSAWQGVVDEVVEEFNAKQ
;
A
#
# COMPACT_ATOMS: atom_id res chain seq x y z
N MET A 1 21.68 2.01 21.70
CA MET A 1 20.39 2.27 21.08
C MET A 1 20.48 2.37 19.55
N ASN A 2 21.42 3.14 18.97
CA ASN A 2 21.47 3.34 17.51
C ASN A 2 21.78 2.11 16.62
N LYS A 3 22.44 1.06 17.14
CA LYS A 3 22.79 -0.13 16.33
C LYS A 3 21.61 -1.10 16.12
N LEU A 4 20.69 -1.18 17.09
CA LEU A 4 19.50 -2.04 16.98
C LEU A 4 18.48 -1.45 15.99
N ARG A 5 18.33 -0.12 15.96
CA ARG A 5 17.45 0.58 15.01
C ARG A 5 17.88 0.45 13.55
N ARG A 6 19.21 0.39 13.28
CA ARG A 6 19.72 0.18 11.92
C ARG A 6 19.43 -1.22 11.38
N THR A 7 19.38 -2.22 12.25
CA THR A 7 19.08 -3.61 11.84
C THR A 7 17.59 -3.80 11.53
N CYS A 8 16.70 -3.08 12.21
CA CYS A 8 15.25 -3.12 11.94
C CYS A 8 14.88 -2.40 10.63
N ALA A 9 15.54 -1.30 10.29
CA ALA A 9 15.29 -0.58 9.03
C ALA A 9 15.67 -1.43 7.78
N LEU A 10 16.73 -2.23 7.88
CA LEU A 10 17.11 -3.17 6.82
C LEU A 10 16.13 -4.35 6.68
N LEU A 11 15.45 -4.72 7.75
CA LEU A 11 14.41 -5.76 7.73
C LEU A 11 13.08 -5.24 7.14
N LEU A 12 12.80 -3.93 7.25
CA LEU A 12 11.63 -3.29 6.63
C LEU A 12 11.69 -3.29 5.09
N ALA A 13 12.86 -3.02 4.52
CA ALA A 13 13.06 -3.10 3.06
C ALA A 13 12.87 -4.53 2.52
N LEU A 14 13.14 -5.54 3.36
CA LEU A 14 12.96 -6.96 3.02
C LEU A 14 11.50 -7.45 3.20
N SER A 15 10.68 -6.77 4.00
CA SER A 15 9.32 -7.22 4.31
C SER A 15 8.26 -6.70 3.32
N LEU A 16 8.48 -5.57 2.65
CA LEU A 16 7.63 -5.13 1.52
C LEU A 16 7.65 -6.11 0.32
N THR A 17 8.66 -7.01 0.27
CA THR A 17 8.75 -8.04 -0.77
C THR A 17 7.85 -9.24 -0.56
N ALA A 18 7.41 -9.50 0.67
CA ALA A 18 6.67 -10.72 0.93
C ALA A 18 5.25 -10.70 0.35
N ALA A 19 4.64 -9.52 0.16
CA ALA A 19 3.27 -9.43 -0.38
C ALA A 19 3.20 -9.62 -1.90
N ALA A 20 4.20 -9.11 -2.64
CA ALA A 20 4.28 -9.39 -4.09
C ALA A 20 4.93 -10.75 -4.41
N THR A 21 5.67 -11.34 -3.43
CA THR A 21 6.37 -12.62 -3.57
C THR A 21 5.89 -13.72 -2.63
N ALA A 22 4.85 -13.50 -1.82
CA ALA A 22 4.12 -14.61 -1.21
C ALA A 22 3.55 -15.57 -2.28
N CYS A 23 3.69 -15.15 -3.53
CA CYS A 23 3.40 -15.94 -4.71
C CYS A 23 4.61 -16.69 -5.32
N GLY A 24 5.76 -16.76 -4.69
CA GLY A 24 6.89 -17.41 -5.31
C GLY A 24 7.90 -17.99 -4.34
N GLY A 25 7.73 -19.25 -4.00
CA GLY A 25 8.75 -19.99 -3.26
C GLY A 25 8.26 -21.31 -2.72
N SER A 26 8.01 -22.28 -3.56
CA SER A 26 7.99 -23.68 -3.13
C SER A 26 9.00 -24.47 -3.93
N SER A 27 10.01 -24.98 -3.23
CA SER A 27 10.75 -26.14 -3.70
C SER A 27 9.76 -27.26 -3.98
N SER A 28 9.86 -27.87 -5.16
CA SER A 28 9.12 -29.02 -5.57
C SER A 28 9.32 -30.19 -4.58
N SER A 29 8.42 -30.34 -3.65
CA SER A 29 8.04 -31.61 -3.10
C SER A 29 6.52 -31.63 -3.21
N GLU A 30 5.99 -32.53 -4.05
CA GLU A 30 4.57 -32.82 -4.12
C GLU A 30 4.03 -32.98 -2.70
N SER A 31 3.37 -31.96 -2.17
CA SER A 31 2.54 -32.10 -0.99
C SER A 31 1.16 -32.47 -1.50
N GLU A 32 0.71 -33.66 -1.18
CA GLU A 32 -0.69 -34.05 -1.33
C GLU A 32 -1.56 -32.94 -0.72
N GLY A 33 -2.32 -32.23 -1.56
CA GLY A 33 -3.26 -31.20 -1.13
C GLY A 33 -3.05 -29.81 -1.72
N ARG A 34 -2.02 -29.58 -2.56
CA ARG A 34 -1.90 -28.30 -3.31
C ARG A 34 -2.97 -28.26 -4.40
N THR A 35 -3.95 -27.42 -4.21
CA THR A 35 -4.83 -26.96 -5.28
C THR A 35 -4.03 -26.07 -6.24
N LYS A 36 -4.55 -25.78 -7.42
CA LYS A 36 -3.85 -25.02 -8.47
C LYS A 36 -3.16 -23.76 -7.95
N SER A 37 -1.92 -23.51 -8.39
CA SER A 37 -1.28 -22.19 -8.30
C SER A 37 -1.83 -21.24 -9.38
N GLN A 38 -1.50 -19.94 -9.31
CA GLN A 38 -1.89 -19.00 -10.37
C GLN A 38 -1.35 -19.42 -11.74
N ASP A 39 -0.18 -20.06 -11.80
CA ASP A 39 0.41 -20.54 -13.05
C ASP A 39 -0.16 -21.89 -13.50
N ASP A 40 -0.82 -22.63 -12.60
CA ASP A 40 -1.56 -23.85 -12.96
C ASP A 40 -2.94 -23.52 -13.54
N VAL A 41 -3.35 -22.26 -13.57
CA VAL A 41 -4.54 -21.83 -14.31
C VAL A 41 -4.29 -22.09 -15.77
N SER A 42 -5.05 -23.04 -16.34
CA SER A 42 -5.06 -23.28 -17.77
C SER A 42 -5.61 -22.03 -18.43
N LEU A 43 -4.71 -21.17 -18.92
CA LEU A 43 -5.11 -20.11 -19.81
C LEU A 43 -5.64 -20.79 -21.05
N ASP A 44 -6.96 -20.71 -21.28
CA ASP A 44 -7.52 -21.12 -22.54
C ASP A 44 -6.96 -20.15 -23.59
N THR A 45 -5.82 -20.55 -24.18
CA THR A 45 -5.18 -19.81 -25.26
C THR A 45 -6.06 -19.74 -26.51
N ALA A 46 -7.14 -20.54 -26.55
CA ALA A 46 -8.20 -20.40 -27.53
C ALA A 46 -9.15 -19.23 -27.23
N ASP A 47 -9.13 -18.67 -26.02
CA ASP A 47 -9.80 -17.40 -25.74
C ASP A 47 -8.95 -16.24 -26.29
N THR A 48 -8.91 -16.15 -27.62
CA THR A 48 -8.29 -15.04 -28.35
C THR A 48 -8.96 -13.69 -28.06
N ALA A 49 -9.98 -13.66 -27.20
CA ALA A 49 -10.63 -12.45 -26.76
C ALA A 49 -9.75 -11.58 -25.83
N ILE A 50 -8.76 -12.16 -25.14
CA ILE A 50 -7.90 -11.42 -24.19
C ILE A 50 -7.11 -10.32 -24.89
N ASN A 51 -6.54 -10.60 -26.05
CA ASN A 51 -5.75 -9.65 -26.86
C ASN A 51 -6.42 -9.26 -28.19
N ALA A 52 -7.71 -9.57 -28.34
CA ALA A 52 -8.45 -9.26 -29.56
C ALA A 52 -8.57 -7.74 -29.75
N GLY A 53 -8.00 -7.23 -30.82
CA GLY A 53 -7.98 -5.80 -31.13
C GLY A 53 -6.78 -5.03 -30.55
N ASP A 54 -5.98 -5.63 -29.69
CA ASP A 54 -4.74 -5.04 -29.18
C ASP A 54 -3.64 -5.04 -30.26
N PRO A 55 -2.69 -4.11 -30.20
CA PRO A 55 -1.51 -4.11 -31.09
C PRO A 55 -0.69 -5.39 -30.97
N ASP A 56 -0.09 -5.82 -32.07
CA ASP A 56 0.84 -6.96 -32.09
C ASP A 56 2.18 -6.55 -31.46
N ILE A 57 2.45 -7.08 -30.29
CA ILE A 57 3.70 -6.85 -29.53
C ILE A 57 4.57 -8.11 -29.45
N SER A 58 4.25 -9.15 -30.24
CA SER A 58 4.98 -10.43 -30.23
C SER A 58 6.47 -10.23 -30.48
N GLY A 59 7.31 -10.93 -29.72
CA GLY A 59 8.76 -10.82 -29.76
C GLY A 59 9.37 -9.56 -29.15
N GLN A 60 8.56 -8.62 -28.65
CA GLN A 60 9.08 -7.45 -27.93
C GLN A 60 9.59 -7.84 -26.53
N THR A 61 10.56 -7.07 -26.04
CA THR A 61 11.03 -7.14 -24.65
C THR A 61 10.93 -5.76 -24.05
N ILE A 62 10.18 -5.60 -22.95
CA ILE A 62 10.14 -4.38 -22.15
C ILE A 62 11.19 -4.44 -21.04
N TYR A 63 11.89 -3.33 -20.84
CA TYR A 63 12.88 -3.17 -19.78
C TYR A 63 12.21 -2.52 -18.55
N TYR A 64 12.07 -3.29 -17.50
CA TYR A 64 11.45 -2.86 -16.26
C TYR A 64 12.51 -2.48 -15.22
N LEU A 65 12.51 -1.24 -14.76
CA LEU A 65 13.34 -0.79 -13.63
C LEU A 65 12.54 -0.92 -12.34
N GLY A 66 13.00 -1.78 -11.44
CA GLY A 66 12.33 -2.04 -10.18
C GLY A 66 13.22 -2.60 -9.09
N ILE A 67 12.71 -2.60 -7.87
CA ILE A 67 13.39 -3.17 -6.70
C ILE A 67 13.29 -4.70 -6.74
N TYR A 68 12.21 -5.22 -7.29
CA TYR A 68 11.92 -6.65 -7.37
C TYR A 68 11.97 -7.15 -8.80
N ASP A 69 12.42 -8.39 -8.97
CA ASP A 69 12.35 -9.06 -10.26
C ASP A 69 10.90 -9.52 -10.51
N LEU A 70 10.33 -9.13 -11.64
CA LEU A 70 9.02 -9.63 -12.08
C LEU A 70 9.11 -11.05 -12.65
N ASN A 71 10.31 -11.49 -13.05
CA ASN A 71 10.53 -12.85 -13.46
C ASN A 71 10.78 -13.75 -12.26
N PRO A 72 10.19 -14.95 -12.22
CA PRO A 72 10.41 -15.87 -11.13
C PRO A 72 11.86 -16.35 -11.10
N THR A 73 12.40 -16.54 -9.90
CA THR A 73 13.66 -17.28 -9.75
C THR A 73 13.43 -18.77 -10.02
N ALA A 74 14.52 -19.52 -10.18
CA ALA A 74 14.43 -20.97 -10.37
C ALA A 74 13.56 -21.62 -9.27
N ASN A 75 12.59 -22.41 -9.66
CA ASN A 75 11.57 -23.07 -8.82
C ASN A 75 10.49 -22.13 -8.24
N GLN A 76 10.30 -20.96 -8.81
CA GLN A 76 9.13 -20.11 -8.54
C GLN A 76 8.19 -20.10 -9.74
N ASP A 77 6.90 -19.99 -9.47
CA ASP A 77 5.88 -19.88 -10.51
C ASP A 77 5.79 -18.44 -11.01
N ARG A 78 5.50 -18.24 -12.28
CA ARG A 78 5.15 -16.94 -12.86
C ARG A 78 3.83 -16.43 -12.24
N THR A 79 3.65 -15.12 -12.21
CA THR A 79 2.33 -14.54 -11.91
C THR A 79 1.38 -14.76 -13.08
N VAL A 80 0.07 -14.67 -12.84
CA VAL A 80 -0.92 -14.72 -13.93
C VAL A 80 -0.65 -13.64 -14.96
N ALA A 81 -0.37 -12.42 -14.52
CA ALA A 81 -0.08 -11.30 -15.41
C ALA A 81 1.13 -11.56 -16.29
N LEU A 82 2.22 -12.09 -15.74
CA LEU A 82 3.41 -12.42 -16.52
C LEU A 82 3.16 -13.59 -17.49
N THR A 83 2.39 -14.60 -17.07
CA THR A 83 2.00 -15.72 -17.91
C THR A 83 1.16 -15.25 -19.12
N LEU A 84 0.17 -14.39 -18.89
CA LEU A 84 -0.62 -13.77 -19.95
C LEU A 84 0.26 -12.97 -20.92
N PHE A 85 1.15 -12.15 -20.38
CA PHE A 85 2.03 -11.31 -21.19
C PHE A 85 2.99 -12.13 -22.06
N GLU A 86 3.56 -13.21 -21.53
CA GLU A 86 4.50 -14.04 -22.27
C GLU A 86 3.81 -15.03 -23.23
N ASP A 87 2.76 -15.72 -22.74
CA ASP A 87 2.19 -16.85 -23.49
C ASP A 87 1.07 -16.41 -24.46
N VAL A 88 0.31 -15.32 -24.13
CA VAL A 88 -0.77 -14.82 -24.99
C VAL A 88 -0.28 -13.71 -25.91
N TYR A 89 0.47 -12.74 -25.37
CA TYR A 89 0.99 -11.62 -26.17
C TYR A 89 2.34 -11.93 -26.84
N GLY A 90 3.05 -12.97 -26.41
CA GLY A 90 4.35 -13.35 -26.99
C GLY A 90 5.49 -12.37 -26.68
N ALA A 91 5.32 -11.49 -25.71
CA ALA A 91 6.30 -10.50 -25.29
C ALA A 91 7.08 -10.96 -24.03
N LYS A 92 8.09 -10.21 -23.61
CA LYS A 92 8.93 -10.54 -22.44
C LYS A 92 9.22 -9.32 -21.59
N ILE A 93 9.52 -9.55 -20.31
CA ILE A 93 10.02 -8.53 -19.39
C ILE A 93 11.47 -8.86 -19.04
N GLN A 94 12.33 -7.86 -19.12
CA GLN A 94 13.68 -7.90 -18.57
C GLN A 94 13.78 -6.91 -17.42
N THR A 95 13.94 -7.44 -16.22
CA THR A 95 14.10 -6.62 -15.02
C THR A 95 15.51 -6.03 -14.95
N ILE A 96 15.55 -4.72 -14.71
CA ILE A 96 16.74 -3.96 -14.33
C ILE A 96 16.62 -3.71 -12.83
N LYS A 97 17.40 -4.42 -12.05
CA LYS A 97 17.29 -4.38 -10.59
C LYS A 97 17.92 -3.12 -10.02
N SER A 98 17.18 -2.42 -9.16
CA SER A 98 17.63 -1.28 -8.38
C SER A 98 17.43 -1.51 -6.88
N THR A 99 17.64 -0.49 -6.06
CA THR A 99 17.36 -0.47 -4.62
C THR A 99 16.40 0.65 -4.27
N SER A 100 15.77 0.58 -3.10
CA SER A 100 14.88 1.64 -2.62
C SER A 100 15.59 3.00 -2.54
N GLU A 101 16.87 3.02 -2.21
CA GLU A 101 17.65 4.24 -2.04
C GLU A 101 18.06 4.87 -3.38
N THR A 102 18.21 4.07 -4.44
CA THR A 102 18.76 4.56 -5.73
C THR A 102 17.74 4.59 -6.87
N LEU A 103 16.54 4.07 -6.67
CA LEU A 103 15.53 3.83 -7.70
C LEU A 103 15.28 5.02 -8.62
N PHE A 104 15.01 6.20 -8.05
CA PHE A 104 14.77 7.43 -8.84
C PHE A 104 16.05 7.99 -9.49
N THR A 105 17.19 7.82 -8.82
CA THR A 105 18.49 8.23 -9.38
C THR A 105 18.85 7.33 -10.57
N ASP A 106 18.60 6.03 -10.46
CA ASP A 106 18.84 5.08 -11.55
C ASP A 106 17.91 5.35 -12.74
N LEU A 107 16.63 5.67 -12.47
CA LEU A 107 15.69 6.09 -13.51
C LEU A 107 16.21 7.32 -14.26
N ALA A 108 16.56 8.37 -13.52
CA ALA A 108 17.05 9.62 -14.11
C ALA A 108 18.35 9.41 -14.91
N ASN A 109 19.28 8.61 -14.41
CA ASN A 109 20.54 8.31 -15.08
C ASN A 109 20.31 7.57 -16.40
N ARG A 110 19.39 6.58 -16.42
CA ARG A 110 19.07 5.83 -17.63
C ARG A 110 18.41 6.68 -18.69
N ILE A 111 17.42 7.51 -18.31
CA ILE A 111 16.77 8.44 -19.22
C ILE A 111 17.81 9.40 -19.84
N ASN A 112 18.65 10.01 -19.01
CA ASN A 112 19.68 10.95 -19.47
C ASN A 112 20.79 10.29 -20.28
N GLY A 113 21.14 9.05 -19.96
CA GLY A 113 22.14 8.25 -20.68
C GLY A 113 21.63 7.63 -21.98
N GLY A 114 20.31 7.66 -22.24
CA GLY A 114 19.68 6.95 -23.36
C GLY A 114 19.76 5.43 -23.21
N GLU A 115 19.85 4.93 -21.98
CA GLU A 115 19.86 3.50 -21.71
C GLU A 115 18.44 2.94 -21.73
N PRO A 116 18.21 1.70 -22.20
CA PRO A 116 16.87 1.12 -22.25
C PRO A 116 16.21 1.07 -20.87
N VAL A 117 15.03 1.65 -20.78
CA VAL A 117 14.09 1.54 -19.66
C VAL A 117 12.70 1.92 -20.18
N ASP A 118 11.72 1.03 -20.04
CA ASP A 118 10.39 1.21 -20.64
C ASP A 118 9.32 1.35 -19.57
N MET A 119 9.43 0.60 -18.49
CA MET A 119 8.41 0.49 -17.46
C MET A 119 9.00 0.70 -16.07
N PHE A 120 8.22 1.36 -15.21
CA PHE A 120 8.57 1.70 -13.83
C PHE A 120 7.36 1.48 -12.94
N ASP A 121 7.55 1.05 -11.69
CA ASP A 121 6.46 0.98 -10.72
C ASP A 121 6.04 2.39 -10.30
N TYR A 122 4.73 2.63 -10.21
CA TYR A 122 4.25 3.80 -9.53
C TYR A 122 4.75 3.79 -8.08
N GLN A 123 5.34 4.89 -7.68
CA GLN A 123 5.73 5.20 -6.31
C GLN A 123 5.01 6.48 -5.87
N TRP A 124 4.75 6.66 -4.60
CA TRP A 124 4.02 7.83 -4.07
C TRP A 124 4.61 9.17 -4.51
N ASP A 125 5.91 9.21 -4.70
CA ASP A 125 6.68 10.40 -5.12
C ASP A 125 6.87 10.53 -6.63
N SER A 126 6.27 9.64 -7.44
CA SER A 126 6.35 9.70 -8.91
C SER A 126 5.56 10.88 -9.51
N VAL A 127 4.39 11.22 -8.95
CA VAL A 127 3.49 12.25 -9.46
C VAL A 127 3.17 13.25 -8.34
N PRO A 128 3.30 14.56 -8.58
CA PRO A 128 3.53 15.26 -9.86
C PRO A 128 5.00 15.47 -10.24
N ASN A 129 5.96 15.39 -9.33
CA ASN A 129 7.33 15.85 -9.53
C ASN A 129 8.08 15.07 -10.63
N GLY A 130 7.91 13.76 -10.71
CA GLY A 130 8.53 12.96 -11.77
C GLY A 130 8.00 13.30 -13.15
N VAL A 131 6.70 13.62 -13.26
CA VAL A 131 6.11 14.13 -14.51
C VAL A 131 6.69 15.50 -14.87
N GLU A 132 6.80 16.42 -13.92
CA GLU A 132 7.40 17.74 -14.13
C GLU A 132 8.88 17.67 -14.52
N LYS A 133 9.59 16.67 -14.03
CA LYS A 133 10.97 16.37 -14.44
C LYS A 133 11.06 15.69 -15.83
N GLY A 134 9.94 15.35 -16.45
CA GLY A 134 9.90 14.68 -17.74
C GLY A 134 10.41 13.24 -17.68
N GLN A 135 10.12 12.51 -16.60
CA GLN A 135 10.56 11.12 -16.43
C GLN A 135 9.57 10.11 -17.02
N TYR A 136 8.32 10.53 -17.26
CA TYR A 136 7.25 9.64 -17.69
C TYR A 136 6.50 10.18 -18.91
N GLU A 137 5.95 9.25 -19.70
CA GLU A 137 4.96 9.52 -20.75
C GLU A 137 3.57 9.17 -20.25
N TYR A 138 2.54 9.78 -20.82
CA TYR A 138 1.16 9.44 -20.53
C TYR A 138 0.72 8.17 -21.29
N LEU A 139 -0.31 7.52 -20.78
CA LEU A 139 -0.84 6.24 -21.28
C LEU A 139 -2.12 6.41 -22.11
N ASP A 140 -2.60 7.63 -22.32
CA ASP A 140 -3.88 7.95 -22.97
C ASP A 140 -4.00 7.31 -24.37
N ASP A 141 -2.90 7.28 -25.11
CA ASP A 141 -2.86 6.76 -26.48
C ASP A 141 -2.77 5.21 -26.56
N TYR A 142 -2.53 4.55 -25.40
CA TYR A 142 -2.22 3.13 -25.34
C TYR A 142 -3.25 2.31 -24.56
N ILE A 143 -4.02 2.93 -23.67
CA ILE A 143 -5.01 2.24 -22.83
C ILE A 143 -6.41 2.77 -23.14
N ASP A 144 -7.28 1.88 -23.61
CA ASP A 144 -8.71 2.18 -23.76
C ASP A 144 -9.42 2.01 -22.41
N LEU A 145 -9.62 3.11 -21.69
CA LEU A 145 -10.33 3.11 -20.41
C LEU A 145 -11.84 2.87 -20.54
N SER A 146 -12.38 2.75 -21.76
CA SER A 146 -13.77 2.34 -21.99
C SER A 146 -13.95 0.82 -22.02
N ASP A 147 -12.85 0.05 -22.02
CA ASP A 147 -12.91 -1.41 -21.91
C ASP A 147 -13.53 -1.81 -20.56
N PRO A 148 -14.54 -2.70 -20.54
CA PRO A 148 -15.20 -3.16 -19.32
C PRO A 148 -14.26 -3.74 -18.22
N ILE A 149 -13.03 -4.11 -18.55
CA ILE A 149 -12.07 -4.56 -17.54
C ILE A 149 -11.77 -3.48 -16.50
N TRP A 150 -11.97 -2.19 -16.85
CA TRP A 150 -11.76 -1.04 -15.97
C TRP A 150 -12.98 -0.69 -15.11
N ASP A 151 -14.07 -1.43 -15.25
CA ASP A 151 -15.26 -1.21 -14.40
C ASP A 151 -14.88 -1.28 -12.91
N GLY A 152 -15.41 -0.32 -12.14
CA GLY A 152 -15.11 -0.13 -10.73
C GLY A 152 -13.78 0.57 -10.42
N MET A 153 -12.94 0.90 -11.41
CA MET A 153 -11.69 1.65 -11.23
C MET A 153 -11.76 3.11 -11.69
N SER A 154 -12.79 3.49 -12.42
CA SER A 154 -12.87 4.80 -13.08
C SER A 154 -12.67 5.98 -12.13
N GLU A 155 -13.30 5.94 -10.95
CA GLU A 155 -13.14 7.00 -9.95
C GLU A 155 -11.71 7.11 -9.43
N LEU A 156 -11.04 5.97 -9.20
CA LEU A 156 -9.66 5.93 -8.77
C LEU A 156 -8.71 6.42 -9.88
N ILE A 157 -8.92 5.97 -11.11
CA ILE A 157 -8.11 6.37 -12.27
C ILE A 157 -8.19 7.89 -12.46
N GLU A 158 -9.41 8.48 -12.38
CA GLU A 158 -9.59 9.93 -12.50
C GLU A 158 -8.86 10.73 -11.40
N LYS A 159 -8.71 10.19 -10.18
CA LYS A 159 -7.93 10.83 -9.12
C LYS A 159 -6.45 10.98 -9.46
N TYR A 160 -5.91 10.12 -10.32
CA TYR A 160 -4.52 10.17 -10.77
C TYR A 160 -4.30 10.96 -12.06
N LYS A 161 -5.37 11.49 -12.66
CA LYS A 161 -5.26 12.31 -13.86
C LYS A 161 -4.51 13.61 -13.56
N TYR A 162 -3.39 13.83 -14.22
CA TYR A 162 -2.54 14.99 -14.01
C TYR A 162 -2.36 15.79 -15.29
N LYS A 163 -2.63 17.11 -15.26
CA LYS A 163 -2.62 17.99 -16.45
C LYS A 163 -3.45 17.46 -17.62
N GLY A 164 -4.57 16.80 -17.30
CA GLY A 164 -5.48 16.23 -18.30
C GLY A 164 -5.06 14.87 -18.86
N HIS A 165 -3.95 14.28 -18.40
CA HIS A 165 -3.39 13.03 -18.89
C HIS A 165 -3.27 11.97 -17.80
N TYR A 166 -3.28 10.68 -18.20
CA TYR A 166 -3.10 9.53 -17.35
C TYR A 166 -1.66 9.03 -17.39
N TYR A 167 -0.83 9.46 -16.45
CA TYR A 167 0.53 8.93 -16.23
C TYR A 167 0.51 7.67 -15.36
N VAL A 168 -0.57 7.50 -14.58
CA VAL A 168 -0.81 6.38 -13.68
C VAL A 168 -2.21 5.86 -13.97
N VAL A 169 -2.30 4.59 -14.37
CA VAL A 169 -3.56 3.86 -14.49
C VAL A 169 -3.53 2.71 -13.49
N PRO A 170 -4.13 2.89 -12.29
CA PRO A 170 -4.19 1.83 -11.29
C PRO A 170 -4.95 0.62 -11.82
N TYR A 171 -4.36 -0.57 -11.72
CA TYR A 171 -5.05 -1.81 -12.04
C TYR A 171 -5.66 -2.48 -10.80
N SER A 172 -5.23 -2.09 -9.60
CA SER A 172 -5.82 -2.47 -8.31
C SER A 172 -5.42 -1.49 -7.21
N VAL A 173 -6.04 -1.64 -6.04
CA VAL A 173 -5.58 -1.02 -4.79
C VAL A 173 -4.95 -2.12 -3.94
N SER A 174 -3.88 -1.81 -3.23
CA SER A 174 -3.21 -2.72 -2.33
C SER A 174 -2.95 -2.07 -0.98
N ASP A 175 -2.60 -2.90 -0.01
CA ASP A 175 -2.00 -2.48 1.25
C ASP A 175 -2.77 -1.41 2.02
N TYR A 176 -4.11 -1.54 2.10
CA TYR A 176 -4.86 -0.72 3.04
C TYR A 176 -4.29 -0.88 4.45
N ILE A 177 -4.04 0.24 5.13
CA ILE A 177 -3.74 0.19 6.57
C ILE A 177 -5.01 -0.22 7.31
N ALA A 178 -4.94 -1.36 7.96
CA ALA A 178 -6.03 -1.99 8.72
C ALA A 178 -5.68 -2.00 10.22
N ILE A 179 -6.71 -2.18 11.05
CA ILE A 179 -6.54 -2.47 12.47
C ILE A 179 -6.56 -3.98 12.66
N THR A 180 -5.44 -4.54 13.07
CA THR A 180 -5.33 -5.93 13.50
C THR A 180 -5.41 -6.01 15.02
N TYR A 181 -6.10 -7.04 15.53
CA TYR A 181 -6.32 -7.27 16.95
C TYR A 181 -6.50 -8.75 17.25
N SER A 182 -6.41 -9.12 18.53
CA SER A 182 -6.74 -10.46 19.03
C SER A 182 -8.18 -10.48 19.55
N ARG A 183 -9.04 -11.33 18.98
CA ARG A 183 -10.41 -11.55 19.47
C ARG A 183 -10.40 -12.10 20.90
N ASN A 184 -9.47 -12.99 21.23
CA ASN A 184 -9.33 -13.52 22.58
C ASN A 184 -9.02 -12.39 23.58
N LEU A 185 -8.10 -11.46 23.25
CA LEU A 185 -7.80 -10.34 24.13
C LEU A 185 -9.01 -9.40 24.29
N ILE A 186 -9.77 -9.16 23.23
CA ILE A 186 -10.99 -8.36 23.28
C ILE A 186 -12.00 -8.99 24.24
N GLU A 187 -12.21 -10.32 24.16
CA GLU A 187 -13.13 -11.05 25.05
C GLU A 187 -12.64 -11.04 26.49
N GLU A 188 -11.36 -11.33 26.74
CA GLU A 188 -10.73 -11.31 28.07
C GLU A 188 -10.87 -9.96 28.78
N GLU A 189 -10.74 -8.86 28.03
CA GLU A 189 -10.87 -7.50 28.54
C GLU A 189 -12.33 -7.01 28.62
N GLY A 190 -13.30 -7.81 28.19
CA GLY A 190 -14.72 -7.46 28.18
C GLY A 190 -15.06 -6.30 27.25
N LEU A 191 -14.29 -6.13 26.19
CA LEU A 191 -14.49 -5.09 25.18
C LEU A 191 -15.45 -5.57 24.09
N THR A 192 -16.08 -4.65 23.37
CA THR A 192 -16.88 -4.99 22.19
C THR A 192 -15.95 -5.28 21.01
N ASP A 193 -16.23 -6.37 20.29
CA ASP A 193 -15.44 -6.76 19.11
C ASP A 193 -15.49 -5.67 18.03
N PRO A 194 -14.35 -5.14 17.56
CA PRO A 194 -14.28 -4.18 16.45
C PRO A 194 -15.01 -4.65 15.19
N TYR A 195 -15.02 -5.94 14.90
CA TYR A 195 -15.76 -6.49 13.76
C TYR A 195 -17.28 -6.35 13.93
N GLU A 196 -17.83 -6.58 15.12
CA GLU A 196 -19.25 -6.34 15.41
C GLU A 196 -19.59 -4.86 15.26
N LEU A 197 -18.75 -3.97 15.80
CA LEU A 197 -18.92 -2.52 15.64
C LEU A 197 -18.87 -2.10 14.16
N TYR A 198 -17.97 -2.69 13.37
CA TYR A 198 -17.90 -2.44 11.93
C TYR A 198 -19.18 -2.87 11.21
N GLN A 199 -19.68 -4.08 11.48
CA GLN A 199 -20.93 -4.58 10.89
C GLN A 199 -22.15 -3.72 11.25
N GLU A 200 -22.14 -3.12 12.44
CA GLU A 200 -23.18 -2.19 12.89
C GLU A 200 -22.98 -0.74 12.38
N GLY A 201 -21.90 -0.45 11.67
CA GLY A 201 -21.54 0.89 11.23
C GLY A 201 -21.08 1.84 12.33
N LYS A 202 -20.75 1.29 13.51
CA LYS A 202 -20.35 2.01 14.73
C LYS A 202 -18.84 2.02 14.98
N TRP A 203 -18.05 1.41 14.10
CA TRP A 203 -16.60 1.40 14.20
C TRP A 203 -16.04 2.75 13.75
N ASP A 204 -15.88 3.66 14.70
CA ASP A 204 -15.38 5.03 14.51
C ASP A 204 -14.30 5.39 15.54
N TRP A 205 -13.75 6.60 15.46
CA TRP A 205 -12.72 7.08 16.37
C TRP A 205 -13.14 7.07 17.83
N ASP A 206 -14.42 7.33 18.13
CA ASP A 206 -14.92 7.36 19.51
C ASP A 206 -14.89 5.95 20.13
N ALA A 207 -15.38 4.96 19.39
CA ALA A 207 -15.32 3.55 19.79
C ALA A 207 -13.86 3.07 19.92
N PHE A 208 -13.00 3.42 18.96
CA PHE A 208 -11.58 3.09 18.97
C PHE A 208 -10.86 3.69 20.18
N MET A 209 -11.00 4.98 20.44
CA MET A 209 -10.39 5.65 21.58
C MET A 209 -10.93 5.14 22.92
N SER A 210 -12.23 4.83 23.02
CA SER A 210 -12.86 4.32 24.23
C SER A 210 -12.30 2.94 24.62
N SER A 211 -12.20 2.01 23.65
CA SER A 211 -11.65 0.68 23.90
C SER A 211 -10.17 0.73 24.33
N MET A 212 -9.35 1.55 23.67
CA MET A 212 -7.95 1.73 24.07
C MET A 212 -7.80 2.29 25.48
N LYS A 213 -8.57 3.31 25.83
CA LYS A 213 -8.55 3.89 27.18
C LYS A 213 -8.96 2.88 28.24
N THR A 214 -9.98 2.06 27.95
CA THR A 214 -10.43 0.99 28.84
C THR A 214 -9.35 -0.07 29.01
N PHE A 215 -8.77 -0.54 27.92
CA PHE A 215 -7.70 -1.55 27.95
C PHE A 215 -6.49 -1.12 28.77
N VAL A 216 -6.01 0.11 28.55
CA VAL A 216 -4.86 0.65 29.31
C VAL A 216 -5.23 0.86 30.80
N ALA A 217 -6.46 1.26 31.09
CA ALA A 217 -6.91 1.44 32.48
C ALA A 217 -7.09 0.13 33.23
N ASN A 218 -7.28 -0.99 32.56
CA ASN A 218 -7.38 -2.33 33.12
C ASN A 218 -6.02 -2.96 33.45
N ALA A 219 -4.89 -2.30 33.14
CA ALA A 219 -3.56 -2.81 33.41
C ALA A 219 -3.37 -3.12 34.89
N GLU A 220 -2.77 -4.27 35.22
CA GLU A 220 -2.39 -4.61 36.57
C GLU A 220 -1.19 -3.80 37.06
N ASP A 221 -0.97 -3.74 38.40
CA ASP A 221 0.14 -3.02 38.99
C ASP A 221 1.50 -3.49 38.45
N GLY A 222 2.22 -2.59 37.80
CA GLY A 222 3.53 -2.84 37.19
C GLY A 222 3.49 -3.36 35.73
N GLU A 223 2.31 -3.55 35.17
CA GLU A 223 2.11 -3.87 33.76
C GLU A 223 2.15 -2.59 32.91
N THR A 224 2.75 -2.68 31.72
CA THR A 224 2.72 -1.61 30.72
C THR A 224 1.88 -2.06 29.55
N ARG A 225 0.80 -1.32 29.26
CA ARG A 225 -0.11 -1.57 28.16
C ARG A 225 -0.23 -0.34 27.27
N TYR A 226 -0.42 -0.57 25.97
CA TYR A 226 -0.68 0.46 24.99
C TYR A 226 -1.98 0.19 24.23
N GLY A 227 -2.71 1.23 23.92
CA GLY A 227 -3.91 1.14 23.10
C GLY A 227 -3.59 0.71 21.67
N CYS A 228 -2.49 1.23 21.11
CA CYS A 228 -2.13 0.93 19.72
C CYS A 228 -0.63 1.05 19.46
N ALA A 229 -0.18 0.41 18.36
CA ALA A 229 1.16 0.49 17.79
C ALA A 229 1.10 0.30 16.26
N GLY A 230 2.17 0.65 15.55
CA GLY A 230 2.26 0.45 14.10
C GLY A 230 2.03 1.71 13.28
N TRP A 231 1.46 1.58 12.08
CA TRP A 231 1.30 2.68 11.11
C TRP A 231 -0.02 3.43 11.31
N PHE A 232 -0.05 4.34 12.25
CA PHE A 232 -1.30 5.01 12.61
C PHE A 232 -1.44 6.41 12.05
N GLY A 233 -0.39 7.20 12.01
CA GLY A 233 -0.51 8.62 11.71
C GLY A 233 -1.12 8.91 10.34
N GLN A 234 -0.60 8.34 9.28
CA GLN A 234 -1.15 8.50 7.94
C GLN A 234 -2.59 7.97 7.85
N ALA A 235 -2.87 6.84 8.49
CA ALA A 235 -4.21 6.26 8.49
C ALA A 235 -5.22 7.15 9.23
N ILE A 236 -4.84 7.76 10.36
CA ILE A 236 -5.69 8.73 11.08
C ILE A 236 -6.00 9.93 10.18
N VAL A 237 -4.98 10.54 9.58
CA VAL A 237 -5.15 11.71 8.70
C VAL A 237 -6.08 11.37 7.53
N GLN A 238 -5.81 10.28 6.82
CA GLN A 238 -6.59 9.92 5.64
C GLN A 238 -7.99 9.39 5.97
N SER A 239 -8.24 8.86 7.18
CA SER A 239 -9.58 8.45 7.61
C SER A 239 -10.57 9.61 7.75
N THR A 240 -10.11 10.86 7.68
CA THR A 240 -10.95 12.04 7.58
C THR A 240 -11.67 12.19 6.23
N GLY A 241 -11.22 11.47 5.20
CA GLY A 241 -11.62 11.67 3.81
C GLY A 241 -10.91 12.84 3.12
N GLU A 242 -9.91 13.43 3.80
CA GLU A 242 -9.07 14.50 3.25
C GLU A 242 -7.61 14.06 3.18
N SER A 243 -6.87 14.60 2.21
CA SER A 243 -5.42 14.51 2.10
C SER A 243 -4.78 15.84 2.52
N ILE A 244 -3.52 15.85 2.91
CA ILE A 244 -2.79 17.10 3.20
C ILE A 244 -2.73 17.95 1.92
N ILE A 245 -2.43 17.33 0.79
CA ILE A 245 -2.45 17.99 -0.51
C ILE A 245 -3.51 17.35 -1.40
N ASN A 246 -4.46 18.16 -1.81
CA ASN A 246 -5.51 17.80 -2.76
C ASN A 246 -5.18 18.35 -4.16
N TYR A 247 -5.62 17.62 -5.20
CA TYR A 247 -5.60 18.05 -6.60
C TYR A 247 -6.99 17.90 -7.20
N ASP A 248 -7.53 18.97 -7.76
CA ASP A 248 -8.90 19.01 -8.32
C ASP A 248 -8.96 18.73 -9.84
N GLY A 249 -7.84 18.29 -10.42
CA GLY A 249 -7.67 18.11 -11.87
C GLY A 249 -7.06 19.32 -12.57
N GLN A 250 -6.94 20.48 -11.88
CA GLN A 250 -6.36 21.70 -12.41
C GLN A 250 -5.35 22.35 -11.45
N LYS A 251 -5.64 22.33 -10.15
CA LYS A 251 -4.82 23.01 -9.15
C LYS A 251 -4.65 22.14 -7.89
N PHE A 252 -3.49 22.30 -7.29
CA PHE A 252 -3.22 21.81 -5.95
C PHE A 252 -3.75 22.77 -4.90
N SER A 253 -4.22 22.23 -3.79
CA SER A 253 -4.58 22.99 -2.59
C SER A 253 -4.10 22.27 -1.35
N SER A 254 -3.79 23.05 -0.31
CA SER A 254 -3.44 22.52 1.01
C SER A 254 -4.65 22.44 1.90
N ASN A 255 -4.81 21.30 2.58
CA ASN A 255 -5.83 21.09 3.62
C ASN A 255 -5.25 21.20 5.05
N VAL A 256 -4.03 21.65 5.22
CA VAL A 256 -3.39 21.81 6.55
C VAL A 256 -4.26 22.65 7.50
N MET A 257 -5.07 23.58 6.96
CA MET A 257 -5.98 24.43 7.74
C MET A 257 -7.39 23.84 7.85
N SER A 258 -7.65 22.65 7.32
CA SER A 258 -8.96 22.00 7.44
C SER A 258 -9.26 21.61 8.89
N GLY A 259 -10.52 21.75 9.30
CA GLY A 259 -10.98 21.29 10.60
C GLY A 259 -10.98 19.76 10.74
N SER A 260 -11.03 19.00 9.64
CA SER A 260 -10.91 17.55 9.67
C SER A 260 -9.47 17.12 9.92
N ILE A 261 -8.51 17.73 9.23
CA ILE A 261 -7.07 17.50 9.46
C ILE A 261 -6.69 17.89 10.91
N GLU A 262 -7.14 19.06 11.38
CA GLU A 262 -6.91 19.46 12.77
C GLU A 262 -7.41 18.41 13.78
N LYS A 263 -8.59 17.82 13.57
CA LYS A 263 -9.11 16.76 14.45
C LYS A 263 -8.24 15.51 14.43
N ALA A 264 -7.75 15.11 13.24
CA ALA A 264 -6.87 13.96 13.08
C ALA A 264 -5.54 14.16 13.83
N GLU A 265 -4.96 15.34 13.69
CA GLU A 265 -3.69 15.69 14.35
C GLU A 265 -3.85 15.83 15.87
N LEU A 266 -4.97 16.41 16.33
CA LEU A 266 -5.28 16.46 17.77
C LEU A 266 -5.52 15.06 18.35
N MET A 267 -6.05 14.10 17.57
CA MET A 267 -6.15 12.72 17.99
C MET A 267 -4.75 12.09 18.14
N GLN A 268 -3.82 12.33 17.23
CA GLN A 268 -2.43 11.87 17.37
C GLN A 268 -1.77 12.46 18.63
N GLU A 269 -1.94 13.76 18.84
CA GLU A 269 -1.44 14.44 20.05
C GLU A 269 -2.04 13.83 21.33
N GLU A 270 -3.35 13.50 21.33
CA GLU A 270 -4.02 12.86 22.46
C GLU A 270 -3.49 11.44 22.70
N LEU A 271 -3.28 10.62 21.66
CA LEU A 271 -2.71 9.28 21.79
C LEU A 271 -1.34 9.31 22.49
N THR A 272 -0.50 10.26 22.10
CA THR A 272 0.83 10.45 22.71
C THR A 272 0.70 10.98 24.14
N ARG A 273 -0.12 12.00 24.37
CA ARG A 273 -0.33 12.61 25.70
C ARG A 273 -0.87 11.62 26.72
N LEU A 274 -1.74 10.71 26.30
CA LEU A 274 -2.32 9.67 27.16
C LEU A 274 -1.46 8.40 27.25
N ASN A 275 -0.30 8.39 26.58
CA ASN A 275 0.56 7.21 26.46
C ASN A 275 -0.19 5.97 25.94
N LEU A 276 -1.08 6.17 24.96
CA LEU A 276 -1.82 5.10 24.32
C LEU A 276 -1.09 4.50 23.13
N PHE A 277 -0.13 5.22 22.55
CA PHE A 277 0.62 4.79 21.39
C PHE A 277 2.02 4.29 21.78
N ASP A 278 2.34 3.05 21.39
CA ASP A 278 3.71 2.54 21.46
C ASP A 278 4.46 2.84 20.16
N SER A 279 5.49 3.68 20.25
CA SER A 279 6.35 4.01 19.10
C SER A 279 7.34 2.89 18.74
N THR A 280 7.34 1.76 19.44
CA THR A 280 8.16 0.61 19.11
C THR A 280 7.57 -0.12 17.90
N TRP A 281 8.41 -0.36 16.91
CA TRP A 281 8.02 -1.13 15.75
C TRP A 281 8.15 -2.64 16.00
N TYR A 282 7.04 -3.35 15.95
CA TYR A 282 7.02 -4.81 16.16
C TYR A 282 7.15 -5.61 14.86
N GLY A 283 6.74 -5.06 13.72
CA GLY A 283 6.70 -5.78 12.44
C GLY A 283 5.60 -6.85 12.33
N THR A 284 5.11 -7.33 13.48
CA THR A 284 3.99 -8.28 13.62
C THR A 284 3.18 -7.90 14.84
N TYR A 285 1.94 -8.41 14.98
CA TYR A 285 1.13 -8.19 16.16
C TYR A 285 1.84 -8.79 17.40
N PRO A 286 2.05 -8.02 18.48
CA PRO A 286 2.70 -8.52 19.70
C PRO A 286 1.89 -9.65 20.37
N ASN A 287 2.56 -10.67 20.86
CA ASN A 287 1.92 -11.84 21.46
C ASN A 287 1.91 -11.85 23.01
N ASP A 288 2.28 -10.74 23.61
CA ASP A 288 2.39 -10.58 25.07
C ASP A 288 1.18 -9.87 25.71
N GLY A 289 0.15 -9.58 24.91
CA GLY A 289 -1.04 -8.85 25.37
C GLY A 289 -0.81 -7.38 25.72
N SER A 290 0.36 -6.83 25.38
CA SER A 290 0.74 -5.47 25.75
C SER A 290 0.10 -4.39 24.87
N VAL A 291 -0.39 -4.73 23.67
CA VAL A 291 -0.99 -3.81 22.69
C VAL A 291 -2.36 -4.32 22.26
N LEU A 292 -3.38 -3.46 22.33
CA LEU A 292 -4.74 -3.82 21.92
C LEU A 292 -4.90 -3.84 20.40
N TYR A 293 -4.46 -2.78 19.71
CA TYR A 293 -4.63 -2.59 18.28
C TYR A 293 -3.29 -2.37 17.59
N TYR A 294 -3.11 -3.03 16.44
CA TYR A 294 -1.93 -2.84 15.62
C TYR A 294 -2.29 -2.40 14.21
N GLY A 295 -1.90 -1.15 13.87
CA GLY A 295 -2.11 -0.59 12.53
C GLY A 295 -1.09 -1.13 11.55
N MET A 296 -1.53 -1.97 10.60
CA MET A 296 -0.63 -2.59 9.64
C MET A 296 -1.34 -2.95 8.33
N ALA A 297 -0.56 -3.14 7.28
CA ALA A 297 -1.09 -3.67 6.04
C ALA A 297 -1.37 -5.18 6.16
N PRO A 298 -2.37 -5.73 5.44
CA PRO A 298 -2.82 -7.12 5.56
C PRO A 298 -1.74 -8.19 5.39
N TRP A 299 -0.68 -7.89 4.63
CA TRP A 299 0.42 -8.85 4.42
C TRP A 299 1.20 -9.19 5.70
N HIS A 300 1.17 -8.35 6.74
CA HIS A 300 1.74 -8.68 8.05
C HIS A 300 0.93 -9.73 8.81
N LEU A 301 -0.37 -9.88 8.50
CA LEU A 301 -1.28 -10.74 9.26
C LEU A 301 -0.84 -12.20 9.24
N GLY A 302 -0.40 -12.68 8.08
CA GLY A 302 0.05 -14.07 7.97
C GLY A 302 1.25 -14.42 8.86
N GLN A 303 2.20 -13.52 9.02
CA GLN A 303 3.32 -13.70 9.95
C GLN A 303 2.84 -13.56 11.41
N SER A 304 1.94 -12.61 11.67
CA SER A 304 1.35 -12.42 12.99
C SER A 304 0.59 -13.66 13.47
N ASN A 305 -0.14 -14.34 12.59
CA ASN A 305 -0.81 -15.62 12.91
C ASN A 305 0.20 -16.69 13.37
N VAL A 306 1.38 -16.78 12.74
CA VAL A 306 2.43 -17.72 13.16
C VAL A 306 3.02 -17.34 14.51
N MET A 307 3.17 -16.06 14.79
CA MET A 307 3.71 -15.55 16.06
C MET A 307 2.71 -15.64 17.20
N ASN A 308 1.42 -15.60 16.90
CA ASN A 308 0.30 -15.61 17.86
C ASN A 308 -0.73 -16.70 17.49
N PRO A 309 -0.35 -17.99 17.52
CA PRO A 309 -1.22 -19.07 17.03
C PRO A 309 -2.51 -19.21 17.86
N ASP A 310 -2.47 -18.81 19.12
CA ASP A 310 -3.60 -18.88 20.05
C ASP A 310 -4.33 -17.53 20.21
N GLY A 311 -3.93 -16.50 19.46
CA GLY A 311 -4.46 -15.15 19.63
C GLY A 311 -5.79 -14.90 18.93
N ASP A 312 -6.24 -15.80 18.05
CA ASP A 312 -7.41 -15.59 17.19
C ASP A 312 -7.39 -14.20 16.57
N LEU A 313 -6.31 -13.93 15.80
CA LEU A 313 -6.11 -12.63 15.20
C LEU A 313 -7.14 -12.34 14.11
N PHE A 314 -7.68 -11.15 14.14
CA PHE A 314 -8.57 -10.64 13.10
C PHE A 314 -8.21 -9.20 12.73
N LEU A 315 -8.86 -8.68 11.71
CA LEU A 315 -8.62 -7.32 11.24
C LEU A 315 -9.93 -6.66 10.81
N VAL A 316 -9.95 -5.34 10.92
CA VAL A 316 -11.04 -4.49 10.42
C VAL A 316 -10.46 -3.27 9.69
N PRO A 317 -11.24 -2.62 8.82
CA PRO A 317 -10.83 -1.33 8.24
C PRO A 317 -10.43 -0.35 9.34
N PHE A 318 -9.55 0.61 9.02
CA PHE A 318 -9.24 1.70 9.95
C PHE A 318 -10.54 2.43 10.34
N PRO A 319 -10.75 2.79 11.63
CA PRO A 319 -12.01 3.39 12.07
C PRO A 319 -12.29 4.72 11.38
N LYS A 320 -13.53 4.97 11.03
CA LYS A 320 -13.94 6.21 10.37
C LYS A 320 -14.00 7.38 11.36
N MET A 321 -13.82 8.59 10.84
CA MET A 321 -14.08 9.79 11.62
C MET A 321 -15.57 9.84 12.07
N PRO A 322 -15.88 10.23 13.32
CA PRO A 322 -17.26 10.34 13.77
C PRO A 322 -18.12 11.20 12.86
N GLY A 323 -19.26 10.62 12.45
CA GLY A 323 -20.18 11.27 11.52
C GLY A 323 -19.87 11.07 10.03
N ALA A 324 -18.78 10.41 9.68
CA ALA A 324 -18.50 10.01 8.31
C ALA A 324 -19.44 8.86 7.89
N ASP A 325 -19.90 8.92 6.65
CA ASP A 325 -20.75 7.90 6.02
C ASP A 325 -19.94 6.73 5.46
N LYS A 326 -18.65 6.93 5.18
CA LYS A 326 -17.74 5.96 4.58
C LYS A 326 -16.46 5.77 5.40
N TYR A 327 -15.77 4.65 5.14
CA TYR A 327 -14.42 4.37 5.62
C TYR A 327 -13.42 4.85 4.57
N TYR A 328 -12.66 5.87 4.89
CA TYR A 328 -11.59 6.39 4.05
C TYR A 328 -10.28 5.74 4.49
N LEU A 329 -9.69 4.93 3.63
CA LEU A 329 -8.54 4.11 4.00
C LEU A 329 -7.26 4.54 3.29
N CYS A 330 -6.19 4.66 4.06
CA CYS A 330 -4.85 4.74 3.51
C CYS A 330 -4.53 3.46 2.73
N GLY A 331 -4.13 3.59 1.47
CA GLY A 331 -3.77 2.47 0.61
C GLY A 331 -2.77 2.87 -0.46
N ASN A 332 -2.31 1.89 -1.22
CA ASN A 332 -1.44 2.08 -2.37
C ASN A 332 -2.18 1.78 -3.68
N ALA A 333 -1.91 2.58 -4.71
CA ALA A 333 -2.29 2.23 -6.06
C ALA A 333 -1.26 1.27 -6.66
N ALA A 334 -1.70 0.09 -7.05
CA ALA A 334 -0.88 -0.79 -7.87
C ALA A 334 -0.97 -0.32 -9.32
N ALA A 335 0.13 0.21 -9.85
CA ALA A 335 0.20 0.74 -11.21
C ALA A 335 1.63 0.64 -11.77
N LYS A 336 1.72 0.60 -13.09
CA LYS A 336 2.97 0.73 -13.84
C LYS A 336 2.94 2.04 -14.62
N MET A 337 4.10 2.64 -14.82
CA MET A 337 4.27 3.90 -15.54
C MET A 337 5.11 3.68 -16.78
N LEU A 338 4.73 4.35 -17.87
CA LEU A 338 5.53 4.38 -19.10
C LEU A 338 6.67 5.39 -18.94
N VAL A 339 7.90 4.93 -19.11
CA VAL A 339 9.09 5.78 -18.95
C VAL A 339 9.30 6.66 -20.19
N LYS A 340 9.80 7.86 -19.97
CA LYS A 340 10.15 8.83 -21.01
C LYS A 340 11.07 8.24 -22.07
N ASN A 341 10.78 8.55 -23.34
CA ASN A 341 11.49 8.08 -24.54
C ASN A 341 11.34 6.57 -24.84
N SER A 342 10.50 5.84 -24.12
CA SER A 342 10.17 4.47 -24.53
C SER A 342 9.34 4.48 -25.81
N ASP A 343 9.66 3.62 -26.75
CA ASP A 343 8.88 3.34 -27.95
C ASP A 343 7.96 2.11 -27.81
N LYS A 344 7.77 1.64 -26.56
CA LYS A 344 7.04 0.41 -26.23
C LYS A 344 5.77 0.65 -25.43
N GLY A 345 5.10 1.78 -25.66
CA GLY A 345 3.85 2.13 -24.97
C GLY A 345 2.78 1.05 -25.07
N ASP A 346 2.60 0.43 -26.26
CA ASP A 346 1.65 -0.67 -26.46
C ASP A 346 1.99 -1.89 -25.59
N ALA A 347 3.27 -2.23 -25.46
CA ALA A 347 3.69 -3.38 -24.67
C ALA A 347 3.54 -3.14 -23.16
N VAL A 348 3.84 -1.91 -22.68
CA VAL A 348 3.61 -1.51 -21.30
C VAL A 348 2.11 -1.52 -20.98
N ALA A 349 1.27 -0.98 -21.88
CA ALA A 349 -0.18 -0.99 -21.73
C ALA A 349 -0.75 -2.40 -21.69
N ALA A 350 -0.26 -3.31 -22.56
CA ALA A 350 -0.65 -4.72 -22.56
C ALA A 350 -0.29 -5.40 -21.22
N TYR A 351 0.88 -5.10 -20.64
CA TYR A 351 1.22 -5.65 -19.33
C TYR A 351 0.31 -5.12 -18.21
N ILE A 352 -0.02 -3.82 -18.22
CA ILE A 352 -0.99 -3.22 -17.28
C ILE A 352 -2.36 -3.89 -17.43
N LYS A 353 -2.79 -4.19 -18.67
CA LYS A 353 -4.03 -4.95 -18.93
C LYS A 353 -3.95 -6.38 -18.38
N CYS A 354 -2.81 -7.07 -18.50
CA CYS A 354 -2.61 -8.38 -17.90
C CYS A 354 -2.73 -8.36 -16.38
N GLU A 355 -2.16 -7.36 -15.71
CA GLU A 355 -2.31 -7.16 -14.25
C GLU A 355 -3.78 -6.92 -13.87
N ARG A 356 -4.51 -6.13 -14.66
CA ARG A 356 -5.94 -5.87 -14.42
C ARG A 356 -6.78 -7.14 -14.62
N LEU A 357 -6.52 -7.93 -15.65
CA LEU A 357 -7.19 -9.22 -15.89
C LEU A 357 -6.94 -10.19 -14.73
N ALA A 358 -5.70 -10.27 -14.24
CA ALA A 358 -5.35 -11.09 -13.10
C ALA A 358 -6.12 -10.70 -11.83
N ALA A 359 -6.41 -9.40 -11.66
CA ALA A 359 -7.15 -8.89 -10.51
C ALA A 359 -8.68 -9.01 -10.63
N THR A 360 -9.24 -9.24 -11.84
CA THR A 360 -10.69 -9.16 -12.07
C THR A 360 -11.34 -10.45 -12.55
N LYS A 361 -10.64 -11.27 -13.33
CA LYS A 361 -11.20 -12.53 -13.85
C LYS A 361 -11.40 -13.54 -12.72
N GLU A 362 -12.60 -14.10 -12.62
CA GLU A 362 -13.00 -14.92 -11.46
C GLU A 362 -12.11 -16.15 -11.28
N GLU A 363 -11.72 -16.83 -12.37
CA GLU A 363 -10.81 -17.98 -12.32
C GLU A 363 -9.43 -17.62 -11.73
N TYR A 364 -8.94 -16.39 -12.00
CA TYR A 364 -7.65 -15.93 -11.47
C TYR A 364 -7.75 -15.51 -10.00
N LYS A 365 -8.87 -14.91 -9.61
CA LYS A 365 -9.17 -14.62 -8.20
C LYS A 365 -9.25 -15.90 -7.36
N GLN A 366 -9.91 -16.95 -7.89
CA GLN A 366 -10.01 -18.21 -7.20
C GLN A 366 -8.63 -18.86 -7.03
N ALA A 367 -7.81 -18.85 -8.08
CA ALA A 367 -6.44 -19.34 -8.00
C ALA A 367 -5.58 -18.52 -7.00
N ALA A 368 -5.78 -17.20 -6.95
CA ALA A 368 -5.12 -16.33 -5.99
C ALA A 368 -5.53 -16.64 -4.54
N LYS A 369 -6.82 -16.90 -4.29
CA LYS A 369 -7.32 -17.34 -2.98
C LYS A 369 -6.68 -18.67 -2.56
N GLU A 370 -6.75 -19.67 -3.42
CA GLU A 370 -6.16 -20.98 -3.16
C GLU A 370 -4.68 -20.86 -2.79
N LYS A 371 -3.94 -20.03 -3.51
CA LYS A 371 -2.52 -19.77 -3.24
C LYS A 371 -2.29 -19.01 -1.94
N ALA A 372 -3.09 -18.00 -1.65
CA ALA A 372 -2.98 -17.19 -0.43
C ALA A 372 -3.23 -18.00 0.85
N LEU A 373 -4.04 -19.05 0.76
CA LEU A 373 -4.36 -19.95 1.89
C LEU A 373 -3.30 -21.04 2.10
N ILE A 374 -2.31 -21.19 1.22
CA ILE A 374 -1.20 -22.12 1.41
C ILE A 374 -0.22 -21.56 2.43
N GLU A 375 0.11 -22.38 3.44
CA GLU A 375 1.14 -22.02 4.41
C GLU A 375 2.50 -21.77 3.72
N THR A 376 3.09 -20.63 3.95
CA THR A 376 4.47 -20.38 3.56
C THR A 376 5.41 -21.10 4.51
N LYS A 377 6.38 -21.83 3.97
CA LYS A 377 7.34 -22.64 4.76
C LYS A 377 8.77 -22.35 4.36
N THR A 378 9.67 -22.43 5.34
CA THR A 378 11.11 -22.49 5.06
C THR A 378 11.49 -23.80 4.35
N ALA A 379 12.69 -23.88 3.77
CA ALA A 379 13.21 -25.11 3.19
C ALA A 379 13.26 -26.28 4.20
N ALA A 380 13.28 -25.99 5.50
CA ALA A 380 13.23 -26.98 6.58
C ALA A 380 11.80 -27.36 7.01
N GLY A 381 10.76 -26.86 6.30
CA GLY A 381 9.37 -27.16 6.55
C GLY A 381 8.72 -26.36 7.70
N LYS A 382 9.43 -25.38 8.29
CA LYS A 382 8.86 -24.51 9.33
C LYS A 382 7.90 -23.51 8.68
N VAL A 383 6.63 -23.46 9.16
CA VAL A 383 5.64 -22.45 8.75
C VAL A 383 6.14 -21.05 9.13
N THR A 384 6.05 -20.12 8.23
CA THR A 384 6.46 -18.71 8.42
C THR A 384 5.32 -17.73 8.22
N SER A 385 4.26 -18.13 7.52
CA SER A 385 3.08 -17.30 7.30
C SER A 385 1.89 -18.17 6.89
N TYR A 386 0.70 -17.81 7.32
CA TYR A 386 -0.56 -18.35 6.83
C TYR A 386 -1.70 -17.37 7.06
N LEU A 387 -2.76 -17.47 6.25
CA LEU A 387 -4.03 -16.76 6.44
C LEU A 387 -5.14 -17.78 6.65
N THR A 388 -6.15 -17.44 7.45
CA THR A 388 -7.40 -18.20 7.48
C THR A 388 -8.29 -17.79 6.31
N GLU A 389 -9.20 -18.68 5.90
CA GLU A 389 -10.17 -18.38 4.85
C GLU A 389 -11.06 -17.19 5.23
N GLU A 390 -11.49 -17.10 6.51
CA GLU A 390 -12.28 -15.99 7.02
C GLU A 390 -11.56 -14.64 6.87
N GLN A 391 -10.28 -14.59 7.25
CA GLN A 391 -9.45 -13.38 7.10
C GLN A 391 -9.34 -12.98 5.63
N TYR A 392 -9.04 -13.92 4.75
CA TYR A 392 -8.91 -13.67 3.32
C TYR A 392 -10.22 -13.15 2.72
N ASP A 393 -11.32 -13.88 2.92
CA ASP A 393 -12.62 -13.51 2.34
C ASP A 393 -13.08 -12.14 2.85
N PHE A 394 -12.90 -11.85 4.13
CA PHE A 394 -13.27 -10.56 4.66
C PHE A 394 -12.45 -9.41 4.04
N MET A 395 -11.13 -9.57 3.90
CA MET A 395 -10.30 -8.58 3.21
C MET A 395 -10.74 -8.34 1.76
N GLN A 396 -11.17 -9.39 1.04
CA GLN A 396 -11.64 -9.25 -0.34
C GLN A 396 -12.92 -8.39 -0.44
N THR A 397 -13.75 -8.36 0.61
CA THR A 397 -14.93 -7.49 0.62
C THR A 397 -14.58 -6.00 0.53
N TRP A 398 -13.39 -5.60 1.00
CA TRP A 398 -12.99 -4.18 1.03
C TRP A 398 -12.76 -3.62 -0.37
N TYR A 399 -12.28 -4.44 -1.31
CA TYR A 399 -12.00 -4.01 -2.68
C TYR A 399 -13.25 -3.84 -3.55
N THR A 400 -14.40 -4.33 -3.06
CA THR A 400 -15.68 -4.26 -3.75
C THR A 400 -16.74 -3.47 -2.99
N SER A 401 -16.42 -3.02 -1.78
CA SER A 401 -17.37 -2.26 -0.93
C SER A 401 -17.47 -0.81 -1.39
N GLU A 402 -18.70 -0.33 -1.59
CA GLU A 402 -18.98 1.09 -1.83
C GLU A 402 -18.75 1.96 -0.59
N ASP A 403 -18.68 1.34 0.60
CA ASP A 403 -18.44 2.03 1.86
C ASP A 403 -16.96 2.29 2.15
N ILE A 404 -16.05 1.71 1.35
CA ILE A 404 -14.60 1.87 1.49
C ILE A 404 -14.05 2.70 0.34
N VAL A 405 -13.37 3.79 0.67
CA VAL A 405 -12.79 4.73 -0.30
C VAL A 405 -11.27 4.79 -0.09
N PRO A 406 -10.47 4.40 -1.10
CA PRO A 406 -9.02 4.54 -1.02
C PRO A 406 -8.60 6.01 -1.05
N MET A 407 -7.66 6.37 -0.18
CA MET A 407 -7.11 7.71 -0.06
C MET A 407 -5.65 7.75 -0.50
N PHE A 408 -5.31 8.80 -1.23
CA PHE A 408 -3.96 9.08 -1.71
C PHE A 408 -3.63 10.55 -1.49
N ASP A 409 -2.35 10.88 -1.30
CA ASP A 409 -1.91 12.24 -1.04
C ASP A 409 -0.80 12.64 -2.01
N PHE A 410 -1.06 13.65 -2.82
CA PHE A 410 -0.08 14.17 -3.79
C PHE A 410 1.12 14.85 -3.13
N GLY A 411 1.03 15.19 -1.85
CA GLY A 411 2.13 15.84 -1.12
C GLY A 411 3.42 15.01 -1.13
N TYR A 412 3.30 13.69 -1.13
CA TYR A 412 4.47 12.82 -1.23
C TYR A 412 5.21 12.97 -2.57
N GLY A 413 4.51 13.27 -3.64
CA GLY A 413 5.06 13.46 -4.98
C GLY A 413 5.54 14.89 -5.29
N MET A 414 5.51 15.81 -4.35
CA MET A 414 5.88 17.22 -4.56
C MET A 414 7.37 17.54 -4.30
N GLY A 415 8.22 16.51 -4.35
CA GLY A 415 9.68 16.66 -4.27
C GLY A 415 10.24 16.67 -2.86
N ALA A 416 11.57 16.76 -2.75
CA ALA A 416 12.32 16.48 -1.54
C ALA A 416 12.02 17.38 -0.32
N ARG A 417 11.43 18.57 -0.54
CA ARG A 417 10.97 19.42 0.57
C ARG A 417 9.72 18.86 1.26
N MET A 418 8.84 18.22 0.49
CA MET A 418 7.58 17.66 0.98
C MET A 418 7.78 16.22 1.46
N ALA A 419 8.45 15.40 0.68
CA ALA A 419 8.76 14.03 1.05
C ALA A 419 10.17 13.67 0.61
N ASN A 420 10.79 12.77 1.33
CA ASN A 420 12.08 12.26 0.94
C ASN A 420 11.92 11.28 -0.23
N GLU A 421 12.55 11.56 -1.36
CA GLU A 421 12.59 10.66 -2.54
C GLU A 421 13.36 9.36 -2.26
N THR A 422 13.97 9.24 -1.09
CA THR A 422 14.62 8.03 -0.62
C THR A 422 13.95 7.60 0.68
N TYR A 423 13.79 6.32 0.90
CA TYR A 423 13.34 5.76 2.19
C TYR A 423 14.34 6.04 3.34
N ALA A 424 15.21 7.03 3.20
CA ALA A 424 16.14 7.44 4.22
C ALA A 424 15.39 8.17 5.34
N TYR A 425 15.13 7.46 6.42
CA TYR A 425 14.49 7.98 7.62
C TYR A 425 15.27 9.10 8.33
N GLU A 426 16.45 9.44 7.84
CA GLU A 426 17.33 10.44 8.45
C GLU A 426 16.97 11.89 8.07
N THR A 427 16.28 12.08 6.93
CA THR A 427 15.79 13.40 6.49
C THR A 427 14.31 13.30 6.17
N ARG A 428 13.50 13.63 7.14
CA ARG A 428 12.03 13.54 6.99
C ARG A 428 11.51 14.83 6.37
N GLY A 429 10.76 14.69 5.29
CA GLY A 429 10.05 15.80 4.67
C GLY A 429 8.84 16.25 5.50
N VAL A 430 8.20 17.30 5.05
CA VAL A 430 7.02 17.90 5.67
C VAL A 430 5.89 16.88 5.85
N MET A 431 5.67 16.02 4.83
CA MET A 431 4.61 15.00 4.86
C MET A 431 4.81 14.00 6.01
N ASN A 432 6.03 13.53 6.25
CA ASN A 432 6.30 12.61 7.36
C ASN A 432 6.01 13.25 8.72
N ASN A 433 6.24 14.57 8.87
CA ASN A 433 5.92 15.27 10.09
C ASN A 433 4.40 15.37 10.31
N PHE A 434 3.62 15.68 9.27
CA PHE A 434 2.17 15.72 9.37
C PHE A 434 1.56 14.32 9.55
N MET A 435 2.14 13.30 8.94
CA MET A 435 1.56 11.96 9.03
C MET A 435 1.88 11.25 10.35
N ASP A 436 3.14 11.30 10.81
CA ASP A 436 3.58 10.49 11.95
C ASP A 436 4.29 11.29 13.06
N GLY A 437 4.57 12.59 12.83
CA GLY A 437 5.43 13.37 13.71
C GLY A 437 4.97 13.43 15.16
N LEU A 438 3.67 13.63 15.37
CA LEU A 438 3.09 13.72 16.71
C LEU A 438 3.06 12.38 17.45
N LEU A 439 2.94 11.26 16.72
CA LEU A 439 2.95 9.91 17.28
C LEU A 439 4.37 9.41 17.54
N GLN A 440 5.25 9.53 16.55
CA GLN A 440 6.60 8.97 16.61
C GLN A 440 7.59 9.84 17.36
N GLN A 441 7.24 11.11 17.60
CA GLN A 441 8.09 12.07 18.29
C GLN A 441 9.53 12.08 17.72
N PHE A 442 9.65 12.26 16.41
CA PHE A 442 10.95 12.31 15.73
C PHE A 442 11.81 13.43 16.29
N GLU A 443 13.14 13.27 16.23
CA GLU A 443 14.04 14.33 16.68
C GLU A 443 13.77 15.63 15.91
N GLY A 444 13.46 16.69 16.65
CA GLY A 444 13.13 18.01 16.10
C GLY A 444 11.67 18.22 15.67
N THR A 445 10.81 17.21 15.79
CA THR A 445 9.37 17.37 15.55
C THR A 445 8.73 18.12 16.72
N PRO A 446 7.90 19.16 16.46
CA PRO A 446 7.10 19.80 17.49
C PRO A 446 6.18 18.83 18.24
N ALA A 447 5.91 19.10 19.52
CA ALA A 447 5.13 18.21 20.36
C ALA A 447 3.61 18.41 20.24
N THR A 448 3.18 19.51 19.62
CA THR A 448 1.77 19.86 19.48
C THR A 448 1.41 20.19 18.04
N TRP A 449 0.14 19.95 17.69
CA TRP A 449 -0.38 20.31 16.36
C TRP A 449 -0.19 21.80 16.04
N ALA A 450 -0.43 22.67 17.00
CA ALA A 450 -0.29 24.11 16.79
C ALA A 450 1.14 24.52 16.40
N GLU A 451 2.14 23.91 17.04
CA GLU A 451 3.56 24.14 16.73
C GLU A 451 3.95 23.49 15.40
N LEU A 452 3.50 22.26 15.16
CA LEU A 452 3.74 21.52 13.92
C LEU A 452 3.21 22.30 12.71
N ARG A 453 1.95 22.74 12.79
CA ARG A 453 1.32 23.57 11.75
C ARG A 453 2.09 24.87 11.54
N SER A 454 2.44 25.56 12.61
CA SER A 454 3.20 26.82 12.53
C SER A 454 4.58 26.65 11.87
N ALA A 455 5.21 25.49 12.10
CA ALA A 455 6.54 25.22 11.54
C ALA A 455 6.49 24.93 10.02
N TRP A 456 5.44 24.24 9.54
CA TRP A 456 5.47 23.66 8.19
C TRP A 456 4.44 24.20 7.21
N GLN A 457 3.36 24.87 7.66
CA GLN A 457 2.33 25.40 6.78
C GLN A 457 2.91 26.29 5.66
N GLY A 458 3.83 27.19 6.02
CA GLY A 458 4.43 28.10 5.02
C GLY A 458 5.22 27.36 3.93
N VAL A 459 5.85 26.23 4.27
CA VAL A 459 6.56 25.39 3.29
C VAL A 459 5.57 24.71 2.36
N VAL A 460 4.46 24.20 2.91
CA VAL A 460 3.38 23.58 2.12
C VAL A 460 2.79 24.58 1.14
N ASP A 461 2.43 25.77 1.62
CA ASP A 461 1.83 26.83 0.80
C ASP A 461 2.76 27.23 -0.35
N GLU A 462 4.07 27.41 -0.07
CA GLU A 462 5.09 27.75 -1.07
C GLU A 462 5.21 26.64 -2.14
N VAL A 463 5.27 25.37 -1.73
CA VAL A 463 5.38 24.24 -2.67
C VAL A 463 4.12 24.11 -3.52
N VAL A 464 2.93 24.27 -2.94
CA VAL A 464 1.66 24.28 -3.67
C VAL A 464 1.63 25.39 -4.72
N GLU A 465 2.08 26.62 -4.38
CA GLU A 465 2.20 27.73 -5.33
C GLU A 465 3.17 27.42 -6.46
N GLU A 466 4.34 26.82 -6.15
CA GLU A 466 5.32 26.43 -7.17
C GLU A 466 4.76 25.41 -8.18
N PHE A 467 4.01 24.41 -7.71
CA PHE A 467 3.42 23.40 -8.59
C PHE A 467 2.24 23.99 -9.38
N ASN A 468 1.44 24.86 -8.79
CA ASN A 468 0.38 25.57 -9.51
C ASN A 468 0.91 26.52 -10.59
N ALA A 469 2.08 27.08 -10.41
CA ALA A 469 2.71 27.92 -11.42
C ALA A 469 3.22 27.13 -12.64
N LYS A 470 3.30 25.78 -12.54
CA LYS A 470 3.70 24.88 -13.64
C LYS A 470 2.49 24.31 -14.41
N GLN A 471 1.25 24.53 -13.89
CA GLN A 471 0.00 24.09 -14.56
C GLN A 471 -0.32 25.02 -15.75
#